data_eb8f9e28c288b6e984762d00f9646127
#
_entry.id   eb8f9e28c288b6e984762d00f9646127
#
_cell.length_a   1.000
_cell.length_b   1.000
_cell.length_c   1.000
_cell.angle_alpha   90.00
_cell.angle_beta   90.00
_cell.angle_gamma   90.00
#
_symmetry.space_group_name_H-M   'P 1'
#
loop_
_entity.id
_entity.type
_entity.pdbx_description
1 polymer ?
#
loop_
_entity_poly.entity_id
_entity_poly.type
_entity_poly.pdbx_seq_one_letter_code
_entity_poly.pdbx_strand_id
1 'polypeptide(L)'
;MDKINVIREIRELKTHLSYSKNVGFFFGAGTSCALGIPNVEQLTKGIESKLTGDFLVNFKLVKTDLETIITTRKVNIEDILNQIRRIRELTGETTKEYEGVNGENAKLLDKEICKIIYEIILEKESDADIDTTKKFFAWLSLLNRDFSKEVFTTNYDLIIEKSLEASQIPYFDGFVGAFEPFFWQESIDQFVSKNDLTQNWIRLWKIHGSLSWFWKEDKITKSQKIIRIGKVENIKKEDNELVIYPSKEKYDSSKKQPFIAYFDRLKNYLLSGELLFVFSGYSFSDQHINEIIFNCLRQNNRLTVLVFFFLDSEVESLYKQTSSYMNLNVFGPTKAIINGNLGEWEFKPHLYPNEKSDTYWNDANNEFMLGDFNQLVKFFIANSGKKETIESITK
;
A
#
# COMPACT_ATOMS: atom_id res chain seq x y z
N MET A 1 0.84 25.74 -20.02
CA MET A 1 1.08 25.21 -18.66
C MET A 1 2.19 26.00 -18.02
N ASP A 2 2.11 26.20 -16.73
CA ASP A 2 3.17 26.87 -15.99
C ASP A 2 4.45 26.04 -16.00
N LYS A 3 5.61 26.70 -15.97
CA LYS A 3 6.91 26.02 -15.88
C LYS A 3 7.33 25.97 -14.42
N ILE A 4 7.63 24.77 -13.95
CA ILE A 4 8.02 24.46 -12.56
C ILE A 4 9.49 24.04 -12.54
N ASN A 5 10.32 24.75 -11.77
CA ASN A 5 11.75 24.41 -11.67
C ASN A 5 11.95 23.18 -10.80
N VAL A 6 12.32 22.06 -11.42
CA VAL A 6 12.49 20.78 -10.73
C VAL A 6 13.59 20.82 -9.64
N ILE A 7 14.67 21.57 -9.85
CA ILE A 7 15.77 21.65 -8.88
C ILE A 7 15.31 22.36 -7.61
N ARG A 8 14.50 23.42 -7.74
CA ARG A 8 13.93 24.12 -6.59
C ARG A 8 13.05 23.17 -5.76
N GLU A 9 12.16 22.43 -6.39
CA GLU A 9 11.25 21.51 -5.70
C GLU A 9 12.00 20.37 -5.02
N ILE A 10 13.07 19.86 -5.65
CA ILE A 10 13.94 18.84 -5.02
C ILE A 10 14.69 19.39 -3.80
N ARG A 11 15.12 20.63 -3.82
CA ARG A 11 15.74 21.24 -2.64
C ARG A 11 14.74 21.43 -1.51
N GLU A 12 13.50 21.78 -1.81
CA GLU A 12 12.41 21.82 -0.83
C GLU A 12 12.12 20.42 -0.27
N LEU A 13 12.04 19.39 -1.13
CA LEU A 13 11.92 17.99 -0.71
C LEU A 13 13.04 17.57 0.26
N LYS A 14 14.30 17.85 -0.07
CA LYS A 14 15.46 17.56 0.80
C LYS A 14 15.33 18.28 2.16
N THR A 15 14.85 19.51 2.15
CA THR A 15 14.60 20.28 3.36
C THR A 15 13.51 19.64 4.21
N HIS A 16 12.36 19.28 3.63
CA HIS A 16 11.30 18.57 4.32
C HIS A 16 11.77 17.25 4.92
N LEU A 17 12.48 16.42 4.14
CA LEU A 17 13.04 15.17 4.62
C LEU A 17 14.04 15.35 5.77
N SER A 18 14.76 16.46 5.83
CA SER A 18 15.76 16.73 6.85
C SER A 18 15.15 17.27 8.15
N TYR A 19 14.17 18.16 8.06
CA TYR A 19 13.67 18.95 9.18
C TYR A 19 12.27 18.59 9.69
N SER A 20 11.46 17.83 8.94
CA SER A 20 10.13 17.43 9.43
C SER A 20 10.24 16.58 10.70
N LYS A 21 9.46 16.94 11.71
CA LYS A 21 9.46 16.25 13.01
C LYS A 21 8.92 14.84 12.91
N ASN A 22 7.99 14.63 12.00
CA ASN A 22 7.35 13.33 11.77
C ASN A 22 7.34 13.02 10.27
N VAL A 23 7.66 11.79 9.92
CA VAL A 23 7.70 11.31 8.52
C VAL A 23 7.00 9.96 8.45
N GLY A 24 6.02 9.85 7.56
CA GLY A 24 5.31 8.60 7.28
C GLY A 24 5.27 8.29 5.78
N PHE A 25 4.95 7.05 5.46
CA PHE A 25 4.93 6.56 4.09
C PHE A 25 3.65 5.79 3.79
N PHE A 26 3.22 5.89 2.54
CA PHE A 26 2.15 5.06 1.99
C PHE A 26 2.62 4.38 0.72
N PHE A 27 2.60 3.05 0.72
CA PHE A 27 3.00 2.24 -0.43
C PHE A 27 1.78 1.60 -1.09
N GLY A 28 1.68 1.78 -2.39
CA GLY A 28 0.72 1.07 -3.22
C GLY A 28 1.39 0.00 -4.08
N ALA A 29 0.60 -0.65 -4.93
CA ALA A 29 1.04 -1.78 -5.76
C ALA A 29 2.28 -1.48 -6.63
N GLY A 30 2.49 -0.23 -7.03
CA GLY A 30 3.64 0.18 -7.82
C GLY A 30 5.00 -0.11 -7.17
N THR A 31 5.09 -0.07 -5.82
CA THR A 31 6.33 -0.42 -5.12
C THR A 31 6.66 -1.91 -5.21
N SER A 32 5.67 -2.79 -5.18
CA SER A 32 5.85 -4.23 -5.38
C SER A 32 6.02 -4.60 -6.84
N CYS A 33 5.36 -3.88 -7.77
CA CYS A 33 5.55 -4.05 -9.21
C CYS A 33 7.00 -3.77 -9.63
N ALA A 34 7.66 -2.79 -9.01
CA ALA A 34 9.08 -2.50 -9.24
C ALA A 34 10.00 -3.70 -8.90
N LEU A 35 9.50 -4.66 -8.12
CA LEU A 35 10.21 -5.88 -7.69
C LEU A 35 9.69 -7.15 -8.41
N GLY A 36 8.85 -6.99 -9.42
CA GLY A 36 8.33 -8.10 -10.25
C GLY A 36 7.03 -8.74 -9.73
N ILE A 37 6.42 -8.22 -8.67
CA ILE A 37 5.10 -8.68 -8.22
C ILE A 37 4.04 -8.17 -9.21
N PRO A 38 3.08 -9.01 -9.64
CA PRO A 38 2.08 -8.60 -10.62
C PRO A 38 1.16 -7.50 -10.06
N ASN A 39 0.83 -6.54 -10.92
CA ASN A 39 -0.22 -5.57 -10.62
C ASN A 39 -1.62 -6.22 -10.68
N VAL A 40 -2.65 -5.49 -10.27
CA VAL A 40 -4.03 -6.00 -10.20
C VAL A 40 -4.55 -6.50 -11.55
N GLU A 41 -4.17 -5.90 -12.68
CA GLU A 41 -4.57 -6.33 -14.02
C GLU A 41 -3.89 -7.64 -14.41
N GLN A 42 -2.58 -7.74 -14.18
CA GLN A 42 -1.80 -8.96 -14.44
C GLN A 42 -2.29 -10.11 -13.54
N LEU A 43 -2.58 -9.81 -12.28
CA LEU A 43 -3.12 -10.79 -11.33
C LEU A 43 -4.50 -11.29 -11.79
N THR A 44 -5.39 -10.41 -12.23
CA THR A 44 -6.71 -10.77 -12.76
C THR A 44 -6.60 -11.74 -13.94
N LYS A 45 -5.70 -11.46 -14.88
CA LYS A 45 -5.43 -12.35 -16.03
C LYS A 45 -4.82 -13.69 -15.60
N GLY A 46 -3.90 -13.65 -14.65
CA GLY A 46 -3.28 -14.85 -14.09
C GLY A 46 -4.28 -15.77 -13.42
N ILE A 47 -5.21 -15.23 -12.66
CA ILE A 47 -6.30 -15.98 -12.02
C ILE A 47 -7.24 -16.58 -13.07
N GLU A 48 -7.72 -15.77 -14.01
CA GLU A 48 -8.62 -16.25 -15.08
C GLU A 48 -7.99 -17.40 -15.87
N SER A 49 -6.67 -17.39 -16.09
CA SER A 49 -5.96 -18.46 -16.81
C SER A 49 -5.80 -19.75 -16.02
N LYS A 50 -5.81 -19.70 -14.68
CA LYS A 50 -5.66 -20.86 -13.79
C LYS A 50 -7.01 -21.47 -13.37
N LEU A 51 -8.11 -20.74 -13.49
CA LEU A 51 -9.45 -21.25 -13.20
C LEU A 51 -9.92 -22.22 -14.28
N THR A 52 -10.58 -23.31 -13.86
CA THR A 52 -11.10 -24.37 -14.74
C THR A 52 -12.52 -24.78 -14.35
N GLY A 53 -13.24 -25.47 -15.24
CA GLY A 53 -14.58 -26.03 -14.97
C GLY A 53 -15.57 -24.96 -14.48
N ASP A 54 -16.37 -25.32 -13.50
CA ASP A 54 -17.43 -24.47 -12.94
C ASP A 54 -16.90 -23.18 -12.30
N PHE A 55 -15.67 -23.19 -11.78
CA PHE A 55 -15.05 -21.99 -11.27
C PHE A 55 -14.84 -20.94 -12.35
N LEU A 56 -14.37 -21.34 -13.53
CA LEU A 56 -14.19 -20.42 -14.67
C LEU A 56 -15.54 -19.91 -15.18
N VAL A 57 -16.57 -20.77 -15.22
CA VAL A 57 -17.93 -20.37 -15.64
C VAL A 57 -18.48 -19.32 -14.69
N ASN A 58 -18.48 -19.57 -13.39
CA ASN A 58 -18.98 -18.63 -12.38
C ASN A 58 -18.16 -17.32 -12.35
N PHE A 59 -16.83 -17.41 -12.50
CA PHE A 59 -15.98 -16.22 -12.61
C PHE A 59 -16.37 -15.34 -13.80
N LYS A 60 -16.61 -15.93 -14.98
CA LYS A 60 -17.02 -15.21 -16.17
C LYS A 60 -18.40 -14.59 -16.04
N LEU A 61 -19.35 -15.26 -15.38
CA LEU A 61 -20.68 -14.70 -15.11
C LEU A 61 -20.56 -13.43 -14.27
N VAL A 62 -19.84 -13.50 -13.13
CA VAL A 62 -19.62 -12.35 -12.26
C VAL A 62 -18.87 -11.23 -12.98
N LYS A 63 -17.84 -11.54 -13.76
CA LYS A 63 -17.07 -10.56 -14.52
C LYS A 63 -17.93 -9.84 -15.56
N THR A 64 -18.74 -10.59 -16.32
CA THR A 64 -19.62 -10.03 -17.35
C THR A 64 -20.69 -9.12 -16.73
N ASP A 65 -21.30 -9.51 -15.60
CA ASP A 65 -22.24 -8.68 -14.86
C ASP A 65 -21.57 -7.35 -14.45
N LEU A 66 -20.38 -7.39 -13.86
CA LEU A 66 -19.63 -6.21 -13.47
C LEU A 66 -19.23 -5.31 -14.66
N GLU A 67 -18.91 -5.89 -15.81
CA GLU A 67 -18.58 -5.13 -17.04
C GLU A 67 -19.78 -4.31 -17.56
N THR A 68 -21.01 -4.70 -17.24
CA THR A 68 -22.21 -3.89 -17.56
C THR A 68 -22.35 -2.67 -16.63
N ILE A 69 -21.82 -2.75 -15.43
CA ILE A 69 -21.93 -1.71 -14.40
C ILE A 69 -20.72 -0.79 -14.43
N ILE A 70 -19.52 -1.34 -14.54
CA ILE A 70 -18.26 -0.62 -14.53
C ILE A 70 -17.82 -0.33 -15.97
N THR A 71 -18.28 0.79 -16.52
CA THR A 71 -17.99 1.18 -17.92
C THR A 71 -16.78 2.11 -18.06
N THR A 72 -16.30 2.68 -16.96
CA THR A 72 -15.23 3.71 -16.97
C THR A 72 -13.81 3.13 -16.94
N ARG A 73 -13.66 1.87 -16.54
CA ARG A 73 -12.39 1.15 -16.47
C ARG A 73 -12.63 -0.36 -16.62
N LYS A 74 -11.54 -1.11 -16.81
CA LYS A 74 -11.60 -2.58 -16.81
C LYS A 74 -11.94 -3.12 -15.42
N VAL A 75 -12.78 -4.15 -15.38
CA VAL A 75 -13.07 -4.95 -14.18
C VAL A 75 -11.80 -5.70 -13.77
N ASN A 76 -11.50 -5.66 -12.50
CA ASN A 76 -10.33 -6.33 -11.91
C ASN A 76 -10.72 -7.34 -10.83
N ILE A 77 -9.74 -8.06 -10.30
CA ILE A 77 -9.98 -9.13 -9.32
C ILE A 77 -10.58 -8.62 -8.00
N GLU A 78 -10.29 -7.38 -7.61
CA GLU A 78 -10.87 -6.78 -6.39
C GLU A 78 -12.38 -6.57 -6.55
N ASP A 79 -12.80 -6.09 -7.74
CA ASP A 79 -14.22 -5.92 -8.06
C ASP A 79 -14.94 -7.26 -8.06
N ILE A 80 -14.32 -8.28 -8.67
CA ILE A 80 -14.87 -9.62 -8.76
C ILE A 80 -15.00 -10.26 -7.38
N LEU A 81 -13.98 -10.19 -6.53
CA LEU A 81 -14.05 -10.70 -5.16
C LEU A 81 -15.12 -9.98 -4.33
N ASN A 82 -15.22 -8.66 -4.47
CA ASN A 82 -16.28 -7.89 -3.80
C ASN A 82 -17.68 -8.38 -4.21
N GLN A 83 -17.92 -8.57 -5.50
CA GLN A 83 -19.23 -9.06 -5.99
C GLN A 83 -19.50 -10.50 -5.55
N ILE A 84 -18.50 -11.39 -5.60
CA ILE A 84 -18.64 -12.76 -5.09
C ILE A 84 -19.01 -12.78 -3.62
N ARG A 85 -18.36 -11.97 -2.80
CA ARG A 85 -18.64 -11.84 -1.36
C ARG A 85 -20.02 -11.25 -1.09
N ARG A 86 -20.44 -10.29 -1.90
CA ARG A 86 -21.82 -9.77 -1.87
C ARG A 86 -22.85 -10.86 -2.19
N ILE A 87 -22.60 -11.71 -3.21
CA ILE A 87 -23.45 -12.86 -3.52
C ILE A 87 -23.54 -13.81 -2.32
N ARG A 88 -22.42 -14.16 -1.68
CA ARG A 88 -22.37 -14.98 -0.46
C ARG A 88 -23.27 -14.43 0.66
N GLU A 89 -23.24 -13.11 0.87
CA GLU A 89 -24.09 -12.45 1.87
C GLU A 89 -25.56 -12.48 1.55
N LEU A 90 -25.92 -12.08 0.34
CA LEU A 90 -27.33 -12.02 -0.11
C LEU A 90 -28.00 -13.40 -0.13
N THR A 91 -27.24 -14.42 -0.43
CA THR A 91 -27.73 -15.81 -0.54
C THR A 91 -27.58 -16.61 0.75
N GLY A 92 -26.89 -16.06 1.77
CA GLY A 92 -26.59 -16.78 3.02
C GLY A 92 -25.75 -18.03 2.79
N GLU A 93 -24.91 -18.05 1.74
CA GLU A 93 -24.07 -19.17 1.33
C GLU A 93 -24.86 -20.47 1.09
N THR A 94 -26.08 -20.36 0.54
CA THR A 94 -27.00 -21.45 0.25
C THR A 94 -27.14 -21.68 -1.27
N THR A 95 -28.06 -22.57 -1.66
CA THR A 95 -28.44 -22.81 -3.05
C THR A 95 -29.23 -21.67 -3.72
N LYS A 96 -29.57 -20.58 -2.99
CA LYS A 96 -30.16 -19.37 -3.56
C LYS A 96 -29.21 -18.76 -4.57
N GLU A 97 -29.75 -18.26 -5.67
CA GLU A 97 -28.99 -17.65 -6.76
C GLU A 97 -29.14 -16.13 -6.78
N TYR A 98 -28.05 -15.47 -7.18
CA TYR A 98 -28.02 -14.06 -7.54
C TYR A 98 -27.17 -13.92 -8.81
N GLU A 99 -27.73 -13.32 -9.87
CA GLU A 99 -27.08 -13.15 -11.20
C GLU A 99 -26.48 -14.44 -11.77
N GLY A 100 -27.19 -15.57 -11.58
CA GLY A 100 -26.80 -16.87 -12.11
C GLY A 100 -25.74 -17.62 -11.31
N VAL A 101 -25.32 -17.07 -10.15
CA VAL A 101 -24.36 -17.71 -9.25
C VAL A 101 -25.03 -17.98 -7.90
N ASN A 102 -25.05 -19.24 -7.45
CA ASN A 102 -25.56 -19.56 -6.13
C ASN A 102 -24.53 -19.32 -5.02
N GLY A 103 -25.00 -19.22 -3.77
CA GLY A 103 -24.16 -18.86 -2.64
C GLY A 103 -23.09 -19.91 -2.31
N GLU A 104 -23.37 -21.20 -2.50
CA GLU A 104 -22.39 -22.28 -2.30
C GLU A 104 -21.25 -22.17 -3.32
N ASN A 105 -21.58 -21.98 -4.61
CA ASN A 105 -20.60 -21.79 -5.67
C ASN A 105 -19.80 -20.51 -5.46
N ALA A 106 -20.43 -19.41 -5.04
CA ALA A 106 -19.75 -18.16 -4.71
C ALA A 106 -18.73 -18.35 -3.59
N LYS A 107 -19.07 -19.12 -2.55
CA LYS A 107 -18.15 -19.45 -1.46
C LYS A 107 -16.94 -20.26 -1.92
N LEU A 108 -17.18 -21.28 -2.73
CA LEU A 108 -16.11 -22.13 -3.27
C LEU A 108 -15.22 -21.35 -4.24
N LEU A 109 -15.80 -20.48 -5.07
CA LEU A 109 -15.06 -19.63 -6.00
C LEU A 109 -14.19 -18.60 -5.25
N ASP A 110 -14.70 -17.94 -4.19
CA ASP A 110 -13.90 -17.03 -3.36
C ASP A 110 -12.66 -17.73 -2.79
N LYS A 111 -12.84 -18.94 -2.26
CA LYS A 111 -11.72 -19.74 -1.72
C LYS A 111 -10.70 -20.10 -2.80
N GLU A 112 -11.15 -20.55 -3.96
CA GLU A 112 -10.24 -20.93 -5.06
C GLU A 112 -9.49 -19.72 -5.61
N ILE A 113 -10.16 -18.57 -5.78
CA ILE A 113 -9.50 -17.31 -6.18
C ILE A 113 -8.44 -16.91 -5.15
N CYS A 114 -8.78 -16.89 -3.87
CA CYS A 114 -7.83 -16.55 -2.81
C CYS A 114 -6.60 -17.48 -2.79
N LYS A 115 -6.81 -18.77 -3.04
CA LYS A 115 -5.73 -19.76 -3.16
C LYS A 115 -4.83 -19.46 -4.37
N ILE A 116 -5.42 -19.17 -5.54
CA ILE A 116 -4.66 -18.85 -6.75
C ILE A 116 -3.89 -17.53 -6.58
N ILE A 117 -4.48 -16.51 -5.97
CA ILE A 117 -3.78 -15.26 -5.62
C ILE A 117 -2.53 -15.57 -4.80
N TYR A 118 -2.73 -16.34 -3.75
CA TYR A 118 -1.67 -16.75 -2.85
C TYR A 118 -0.53 -17.47 -3.59
N GLU A 119 -0.86 -18.45 -4.43
CA GLU A 119 0.12 -19.21 -5.22
C GLU A 119 0.91 -18.31 -6.19
N ILE A 120 0.21 -17.41 -6.92
CA ILE A 120 0.85 -16.49 -7.87
C ILE A 120 1.82 -15.55 -7.15
N ILE A 121 1.37 -14.95 -6.03
CA ILE A 121 2.19 -13.98 -5.33
C ILE A 121 3.38 -14.66 -4.67
N LEU A 122 3.19 -15.80 -4.01
CA LEU A 122 4.28 -16.54 -3.36
C LEU A 122 5.37 -16.94 -4.35
N GLU A 123 4.98 -17.42 -5.54
CA GLU A 123 5.92 -17.73 -6.63
C GLU A 123 6.75 -16.51 -7.01
N LYS A 124 6.11 -15.36 -7.22
CA LYS A 124 6.79 -14.11 -7.57
C LYS A 124 7.65 -13.54 -6.44
N GLU A 125 7.19 -13.65 -5.21
CA GLU A 125 7.97 -13.22 -4.04
C GLU A 125 9.25 -14.04 -3.83
N SER A 126 9.28 -15.30 -4.26
CA SER A 126 10.49 -16.13 -4.14
C SER A 126 11.61 -15.65 -5.05
N ASP A 127 11.25 -15.06 -6.19
CA ASP A 127 12.18 -14.57 -7.21
C ASP A 127 12.48 -13.07 -7.08
N ALA A 128 11.75 -12.36 -6.20
CA ALA A 128 11.86 -10.92 -6.05
C ALA A 128 13.19 -10.49 -5.42
N ASP A 129 13.88 -9.54 -6.06
CA ASP A 129 15.02 -8.87 -5.44
C ASP A 129 14.54 -7.81 -4.44
N ILE A 130 14.61 -8.15 -3.15
CA ILE A 130 14.19 -7.28 -2.05
C ILE A 130 15.24 -6.27 -1.60
N ASP A 131 16.38 -6.17 -2.27
CA ASP A 131 17.52 -5.31 -1.85
C ASP A 131 17.11 -3.84 -1.74
N THR A 132 16.36 -3.33 -2.72
CA THR A 132 15.84 -1.95 -2.66
C THR A 132 14.96 -1.71 -1.43
N THR A 133 14.05 -2.64 -1.11
CA THR A 133 13.16 -2.52 0.05
C THR A 133 13.94 -2.62 1.37
N LYS A 134 14.92 -3.54 1.46
CA LYS A 134 15.85 -3.60 2.59
C LYS A 134 16.55 -2.26 2.81
N LYS A 135 17.12 -1.68 1.76
CA LYS A 135 17.81 -0.38 1.80
C LYS A 135 16.87 0.76 2.21
N PHE A 136 15.64 0.77 1.73
CA PHE A 136 14.64 1.74 2.17
C PHE A 136 14.40 1.65 3.68
N PHE A 137 14.15 0.45 4.21
CA PHE A 137 13.87 0.27 5.64
C PHE A 137 15.10 0.50 6.51
N ALA A 138 16.29 0.17 6.05
CA ALA A 138 17.54 0.53 6.71
C ALA A 138 17.70 2.06 6.81
N TRP A 139 17.46 2.78 5.71
CA TRP A 139 17.43 4.24 5.71
C TRP A 139 16.39 4.79 6.67
N LEU A 140 15.15 4.29 6.61
CA LEU A 140 14.06 4.74 7.48
C LEU A 140 14.38 4.47 8.96
N SER A 141 14.97 3.33 9.31
CA SER A 141 15.33 2.98 10.69
C SER A 141 16.36 3.95 11.27
N LEU A 142 17.27 4.46 10.45
CA LEU A 142 18.32 5.41 10.82
C LEU A 142 17.84 6.87 10.95
N LEU A 143 16.62 7.18 10.54
CA LEU A 143 16.06 8.51 10.77
C LEU A 143 15.77 8.69 12.27
N ASN A 144 16.44 9.68 12.87
CA ASN A 144 16.13 10.06 14.24
C ASN A 144 14.96 11.03 14.24
N ARG A 145 13.81 10.60 14.77
CA ARG A 145 12.57 11.38 14.85
C ARG A 145 11.94 11.26 16.23
N ASP A 146 11.16 12.27 16.61
CA ASP A 146 10.46 12.30 17.90
C ASP A 146 9.26 11.34 17.96
N PHE A 147 8.78 10.89 16.80
CA PHE A 147 7.58 10.05 16.66
C PHE A 147 7.93 8.72 16.00
N SER A 148 7.06 7.74 16.19
CA SER A 148 7.17 6.43 15.52
C SER A 148 7.10 6.60 13.99
N LYS A 149 7.90 5.80 13.30
CA LYS A 149 7.94 5.77 11.83
C LYS A 149 6.82 4.86 11.35
N GLU A 150 5.86 5.41 10.61
CA GLU A 150 4.70 4.66 10.18
C GLU A 150 4.69 4.46 8.67
N VAL A 151 4.45 3.23 8.28
CA VAL A 151 4.32 2.81 6.88
C VAL A 151 2.96 2.16 6.72
N PHE A 152 2.15 2.75 5.87
CA PHE A 152 0.85 2.24 5.45
C PHE A 152 0.99 1.61 4.08
N THR A 153 0.25 0.54 3.81
CA THR A 153 0.29 -0.08 2.49
C THR A 153 -1.03 -0.77 2.14
N THR A 154 -1.37 -0.73 0.86
CA THR A 154 -2.43 -1.57 0.28
C THR A 154 -1.89 -2.91 -0.21
N ASN A 155 -0.55 -3.11 -0.21
CA ASN A 155 0.07 -4.34 -0.68
C ASN A 155 -0.13 -5.47 0.33
N TYR A 156 -0.64 -6.58 -0.12
CA TYR A 156 -0.86 -7.77 0.71
C TYR A 156 0.27 -8.81 0.61
N ASP A 157 1.25 -8.60 -0.30
CA ASP A 157 2.49 -9.37 -0.36
C ASP A 157 3.34 -9.20 0.92
N LEU A 158 4.32 -10.08 1.13
CA LEU A 158 5.18 -10.10 2.32
C LEU A 158 6.58 -9.51 2.07
N ILE A 159 6.76 -8.74 1.02
CA ILE A 159 8.06 -8.15 0.66
C ILE A 159 8.58 -7.22 1.77
N ILE A 160 7.70 -6.42 2.36
CA ILE A 160 8.06 -5.49 3.43
C ILE A 160 8.53 -6.25 4.67
N GLU A 161 7.73 -7.23 5.12
CA GLU A 161 8.04 -8.04 6.29
C GLU A 161 9.35 -8.82 6.09
N LYS A 162 9.51 -9.49 4.94
CA LYS A 162 10.75 -10.18 4.56
C LYS A 162 11.97 -9.25 4.58
N SER A 163 11.81 -8.03 4.07
CA SER A 163 12.90 -7.04 4.04
C SER A 163 13.31 -6.56 5.43
N LEU A 164 12.32 -6.29 6.30
CA LEU A 164 12.54 -5.88 7.68
C LEU A 164 13.24 -6.99 8.48
N GLU A 165 12.74 -8.23 8.38
CA GLU A 165 13.28 -9.39 9.10
C GLU A 165 14.68 -9.76 8.60
N ALA A 166 14.92 -9.75 7.28
CA ALA A 166 16.26 -10.01 6.71
C ALA A 166 17.30 -8.98 7.15
N SER A 167 16.89 -7.74 7.39
CA SER A 167 17.76 -6.65 7.87
C SER A 167 17.76 -6.52 9.40
N GLN A 168 17.08 -7.41 10.12
CA GLN A 168 16.93 -7.39 11.60
C GLN A 168 16.38 -6.04 12.11
N ILE A 169 15.50 -5.38 11.35
CA ILE A 169 14.87 -4.13 11.73
C ILE A 169 13.56 -4.44 12.43
N PRO A 170 13.39 -4.05 13.70
CA PRO A 170 12.19 -4.34 14.46
C PRO A 170 10.99 -3.56 13.94
N TYR A 171 9.85 -4.24 13.84
CA TYR A 171 8.59 -3.64 13.42
C TYR A 171 7.40 -4.17 14.23
N PHE A 172 6.29 -3.46 14.16
CA PHE A 172 5.03 -3.83 14.78
C PHE A 172 3.88 -3.60 13.81
N ASP A 173 3.00 -4.59 13.69
CA ASP A 173 1.90 -4.63 12.73
C ASP A 173 0.50 -4.83 13.36
N GLY A 174 0.38 -4.64 14.69
CA GLY A 174 -0.87 -4.84 15.41
C GLY A 174 -1.12 -6.28 15.88
N PHE A 175 -0.25 -7.23 15.53
CA PHE A 175 -0.35 -8.61 15.99
C PHE A 175 0.60 -8.86 17.17
N VAL A 176 0.10 -9.58 18.17
CA VAL A 176 0.83 -9.95 19.38
C VAL A 176 0.76 -11.47 19.61
N GLY A 177 1.74 -11.99 20.34
CA GLY A 177 1.87 -13.41 20.64
C GLY A 177 2.91 -14.09 19.77
N ALA A 178 3.52 -15.18 20.28
CA ALA A 178 4.59 -15.90 19.61
C ALA A 178 4.12 -17.19 18.94
N PHE A 179 3.15 -17.89 19.52
CA PHE A 179 2.70 -19.19 19.04
C PHE A 179 1.63 -19.10 17.96
N GLU A 180 0.62 -18.27 18.19
CA GLU A 180 -0.47 -17.98 17.27
C GLU A 180 -0.78 -16.49 17.39
N PRO A 181 0.04 -15.61 16.76
CA PRO A 181 -0.15 -14.17 16.83
C PRO A 181 -1.57 -13.78 16.44
N PHE A 182 -2.23 -12.98 17.26
CA PHE A 182 -3.59 -12.50 17.06
C PHE A 182 -3.60 -10.97 17.04
N PHE A 183 -4.58 -10.42 16.36
CA PHE A 183 -4.77 -8.97 16.28
C PHE A 183 -5.23 -8.40 17.63
N TRP A 184 -4.54 -7.36 18.12
CA TRP A 184 -4.85 -6.68 19.36
C TRP A 184 -5.03 -5.17 19.15
N GLN A 185 -6.30 -4.75 19.08
CA GLN A 185 -6.68 -3.39 18.71
C GLN A 185 -6.09 -2.32 19.62
N GLU A 186 -6.12 -2.53 20.94
CA GLU A 186 -5.67 -1.53 21.91
C GLU A 186 -4.20 -1.14 21.74
N SER A 187 -3.40 -2.02 21.12
CA SER A 187 -1.98 -1.74 20.85
C SER A 187 -1.76 -0.73 19.73
N ILE A 188 -2.75 -0.50 18.86
CA ILE A 188 -2.63 0.41 17.72
C ILE A 188 -2.70 1.87 18.17
N ASP A 189 -3.53 2.16 19.16
CA ASP A 189 -3.79 3.53 19.64
C ASP A 189 -2.83 3.96 20.75
N GLN A 190 -1.96 3.07 21.24
CA GLN A 190 -1.00 3.42 22.27
C GLN A 190 0.02 4.42 21.77
N PHE A 191 0.08 5.55 22.45
CA PHE A 191 1.18 6.51 22.28
C PHE A 191 2.47 5.92 22.84
N VAL A 192 3.48 5.79 21.98
CA VAL A 192 4.81 5.37 22.38
C VAL A 192 5.52 6.58 23.00
N SER A 193 5.85 6.51 24.29
CA SER A 193 6.62 7.57 24.95
C SER A 193 8.08 7.58 24.47
N LYS A 194 8.77 8.73 24.61
CA LYS A 194 10.20 8.86 24.25
C LYS A 194 11.13 7.85 24.96
N ASN A 195 10.68 7.26 26.06
CA ASN A 195 11.44 6.28 26.84
C ASN A 195 11.05 4.83 26.56
N ASP A 196 10.12 4.60 25.61
CA ASP A 196 9.71 3.25 25.24
C ASP A 196 10.74 2.61 24.30
N LEU A 197 11.13 1.37 24.59
CA LEU A 197 12.04 0.60 23.72
C LEU A 197 11.53 0.46 22.28
N THR A 198 10.21 0.50 22.10
CA THR A 198 9.55 0.37 20.79
C THR A 198 9.45 1.68 20.03
N GLN A 199 9.96 2.80 20.55
CA GLN A 199 9.92 4.11 19.87
C GLN A 199 10.58 4.06 18.48
N ASN A 200 11.67 3.32 18.35
CA ASN A 200 12.42 3.19 17.10
C ASN A 200 11.86 2.11 16.16
N TRP A 201 10.87 1.34 16.59
CA TRP A 201 10.28 0.32 15.74
C TRP A 201 9.47 0.95 14.61
N ILE A 202 9.54 0.32 13.45
CA ILE A 202 8.69 0.69 12.33
C ILE A 202 7.29 0.14 12.59
N ARG A 203 6.26 0.95 12.36
CA ARG A 203 4.87 0.52 12.44
C ARG A 203 4.36 0.28 11.04
N LEU A 204 3.94 -0.94 10.76
CA LEU A 204 3.50 -1.38 9.44
C LEU A 204 2.00 -1.67 9.46
N TRP A 205 1.24 -0.94 8.64
CA TRP A 205 -0.21 -1.04 8.60
C TRP A 205 -0.68 -1.49 7.21
N LYS A 206 -1.12 -2.73 7.09
CA LYS A 206 -1.58 -3.34 5.83
C LYS A 206 -3.08 -3.18 5.69
N ILE A 207 -3.50 -2.06 5.06
CA ILE A 207 -4.91 -1.63 5.01
C ILE A 207 -5.79 -2.63 4.23
N HIS A 208 -5.25 -3.33 3.23
CA HIS A 208 -5.98 -4.33 2.45
C HIS A 208 -5.72 -5.78 2.90
N GLY A 209 -5.16 -5.98 4.08
CA GLY A 209 -4.85 -7.30 4.58
C GLY A 209 -3.48 -7.82 4.16
N SER A 210 -3.22 -9.08 4.42
CA SER A 210 -1.93 -9.72 4.17
C SER A 210 -2.09 -11.18 3.78
N LEU A 211 -1.18 -11.68 2.96
CA LEU A 211 -1.07 -13.11 2.66
C LEU A 211 -0.73 -13.96 3.90
N SER A 212 -0.30 -13.34 4.99
CA SER A 212 -0.04 -14.02 6.26
C SER A 212 -1.23 -14.04 7.22
N TRP A 213 -2.37 -13.41 6.89
CA TRP A 213 -3.52 -13.28 7.78
C TRP A 213 -4.63 -14.25 7.42
N PHE A 214 -5.17 -14.94 8.44
CA PHE A 214 -6.21 -15.95 8.25
C PHE A 214 -7.31 -15.80 9.29
N TRP A 215 -8.55 -16.02 8.85
CA TRP A 215 -9.67 -16.23 9.75
C TRP A 215 -9.56 -17.60 10.40
N LYS A 216 -9.67 -17.64 11.70
CA LYS A 216 -9.75 -18.89 12.49
C LYS A 216 -11.00 -18.86 13.36
N GLU A 217 -11.83 -19.88 13.21
CA GLU A 217 -12.99 -20.09 14.05
C GLU A 217 -12.62 -20.95 15.26
N ASP A 218 -12.95 -20.48 16.46
CA ASP A 218 -12.87 -21.32 17.66
C ASP A 218 -13.97 -22.38 17.63
N LYS A 219 -13.61 -23.64 17.73
CA LYS A 219 -14.54 -24.78 17.58
C LYS A 219 -15.61 -24.83 18.69
N ILE A 220 -15.31 -24.27 19.85
CA ILE A 220 -16.19 -24.30 21.04
C ILE A 220 -17.08 -23.07 21.08
N THR A 221 -16.47 -21.90 21.03
CA THR A 221 -17.20 -20.61 21.20
C THR A 221 -17.79 -20.10 19.91
N LYS A 222 -17.44 -20.68 18.76
CA LYS A 222 -17.81 -20.19 17.42
C LYS A 222 -17.34 -18.75 17.14
N SER A 223 -16.50 -18.20 18.01
CA SER A 223 -15.92 -16.89 17.78
C SER A 223 -14.87 -16.94 16.67
N GLN A 224 -14.86 -15.91 15.83
CA GLN A 224 -13.87 -15.77 14.77
C GLN A 224 -12.78 -14.77 15.20
N LYS A 225 -11.53 -15.13 15.02
CA LYS A 225 -10.37 -14.26 15.22
C LYS A 225 -9.47 -14.26 14.00
N ILE A 226 -8.73 -13.18 13.80
CA ILE A 226 -7.68 -13.14 12.78
C ILE A 226 -6.36 -13.49 13.45
N ILE A 227 -5.66 -14.43 12.84
CA ILE A 227 -4.32 -14.86 13.25
C ILE A 227 -3.32 -14.53 12.13
N ARG A 228 -2.05 -14.38 12.50
CA ARG A 228 -0.95 -14.24 11.56
C ARG A 228 -0.11 -15.52 11.54
N ILE A 229 0.19 -16.02 10.36
CA ILE A 229 1.02 -17.20 10.15
C ILE A 229 2.29 -16.78 9.40
N GLY A 230 3.47 -16.91 10.03
CA GLY A 230 4.72 -16.44 9.46
C GLY A 230 5.26 -17.31 8.31
N LYS A 231 5.18 -18.65 8.42
CA LYS A 231 5.60 -19.59 7.36
C LYS A 231 4.42 -20.40 6.89
N VAL A 232 4.16 -20.31 5.63
CA VAL A 232 2.98 -20.84 4.99
C VAL A 232 3.01 -22.33 4.75
N GLU A 233 4.17 -22.94 4.75
CA GLU A 233 4.33 -24.41 4.64
C GLU A 233 3.50 -25.17 5.69
N ASN A 234 3.13 -24.52 6.78
CA ASN A 234 2.34 -25.07 7.87
C ASN A 234 0.83 -24.83 7.77
N ILE A 235 0.34 -24.19 6.70
CA ILE A 235 -1.10 -23.98 6.52
C ILE A 235 -1.72 -25.30 6.07
N LYS A 236 -2.29 -26.04 7.00
CA LYS A 236 -3.24 -27.11 6.67
C LYS A 236 -4.44 -26.45 6.02
N LYS A 237 -4.62 -26.73 4.73
CA LYS A 237 -5.45 -26.02 3.75
C LYS A 237 -6.95 -25.97 4.05
N GLU A 238 -7.46 -26.61 5.09
CA GLU A 238 -8.89 -26.91 5.19
C GLU A 238 -9.70 -25.98 6.10
N ASP A 239 -9.06 -25.25 7.03
CA ASP A 239 -9.80 -24.52 8.08
C ASP A 239 -9.57 -22.99 8.10
N ASN A 240 -8.68 -22.43 7.29
CA ASN A 240 -8.30 -21.02 7.37
C ASN A 240 -8.65 -20.27 6.09
N GLU A 241 -9.48 -19.25 6.19
CA GLU A 241 -9.84 -18.36 5.08
C GLU A 241 -8.88 -17.16 5.05
N LEU A 242 -8.23 -16.91 3.91
CA LEU A 242 -7.27 -15.83 3.73
C LEU A 242 -7.93 -14.45 3.89
N VAL A 243 -7.26 -13.56 4.60
CA VAL A 243 -7.75 -12.19 4.89
C VAL A 243 -7.05 -11.19 3.99
N ILE A 244 -7.58 -11.05 2.78
CA ILE A 244 -7.17 -10.05 1.81
C ILE A 244 -8.40 -9.34 1.24
N TYR A 245 -8.23 -8.06 0.85
CA TYR A 245 -9.27 -7.19 0.31
C TYR A 245 -10.52 -7.08 1.20
N PRO A 246 -10.63 -6.02 1.99
CA PRO A 246 -11.85 -5.78 2.75
C PRO A 246 -13.03 -5.55 1.80
N SER A 247 -14.14 -6.23 2.01
CA SER A 247 -15.38 -6.01 1.26
C SER A 247 -15.88 -4.58 1.44
N LYS A 248 -16.23 -3.89 0.35
CA LYS A 248 -16.75 -2.51 0.35
C LYS A 248 -18.04 -2.34 1.18
N GLU A 249 -18.82 -3.38 1.39
CA GLU A 249 -20.18 -3.30 1.92
C GLU A 249 -20.31 -3.64 3.42
N LYS A 250 -19.29 -4.20 4.06
CA LYS A 250 -19.37 -4.61 5.44
C LYS A 250 -18.83 -3.58 6.44
N TYR A 251 -19.60 -2.55 6.70
CA TYR A 251 -19.45 -1.72 7.91
C TYR A 251 -20.10 -2.32 9.17
N ASP A 252 -20.26 -3.61 9.26
CA ASP A 252 -20.77 -4.29 10.45
C ASP A 252 -19.60 -4.49 11.44
N SER A 253 -19.67 -3.82 12.57
CA SER A 253 -18.53 -3.44 13.40
C SER A 253 -17.70 -4.57 14.01
N SER A 254 -18.26 -5.76 14.20
CA SER A 254 -17.57 -6.86 14.90
C SER A 254 -16.70 -7.78 14.00
N LYS A 255 -16.90 -7.72 12.67
CA LYS A 255 -16.17 -8.58 11.71
C LYS A 255 -15.06 -7.88 10.93
N LYS A 256 -14.73 -6.61 11.26
CA LYS A 256 -13.94 -5.71 10.43
C LYS A 256 -12.56 -5.37 10.96
N GLN A 257 -12.21 -5.89 12.09
CA GLN A 257 -10.85 -5.85 12.58
C GLN A 257 -9.96 -6.76 11.71
N PRO A 258 -8.75 -6.35 11.34
CA PRO A 258 -8.01 -5.13 11.75
C PRO A 258 -8.27 -3.89 10.86
N PHE A 259 -9.02 -4.02 9.76
CA PHE A 259 -9.13 -2.99 8.72
C PHE A 259 -9.59 -1.62 9.23
N ILE A 260 -10.69 -1.58 10.01
CA ILE A 260 -11.20 -0.31 10.58
C ILE A 260 -10.14 0.34 11.46
N ALA A 261 -9.47 -0.44 12.30
CA ALA A 261 -8.43 0.08 13.17
C ALA A 261 -7.28 0.71 12.39
N TYR A 262 -6.91 0.16 11.23
CA TYR A 262 -5.87 0.74 10.38
C TYR A 262 -6.33 1.97 9.61
N PHE A 263 -7.60 2.04 9.19
CA PHE A 263 -8.17 3.27 8.63
C PHE A 263 -8.22 4.39 9.65
N ASP A 264 -8.65 4.08 10.88
CA ASP A 264 -8.67 5.04 11.98
C ASP A 264 -7.24 5.47 12.35
N ARG A 265 -6.29 4.53 12.36
CA ARG A 265 -4.88 4.85 12.59
C ARG A 265 -4.33 5.77 11.51
N LEU A 266 -4.59 5.51 10.22
CA LEU A 266 -4.20 6.39 9.12
C LEU A 266 -4.74 7.80 9.33
N LYS A 267 -6.05 7.93 9.61
CA LYS A 267 -6.69 9.21 9.88
C LYS A 267 -6.03 9.94 11.06
N ASN A 268 -5.88 9.26 12.19
CA ASN A 268 -5.28 9.83 13.41
C ASN A 268 -3.83 10.24 13.18
N TYR A 269 -3.08 9.45 12.43
CA TYR A 269 -1.69 9.75 12.10
C TYR A 269 -1.59 10.99 11.19
N LEU A 270 -2.41 11.11 10.15
CA LEU A 270 -2.46 12.27 9.26
C LEU A 270 -2.91 13.56 9.98
N LEU A 271 -3.66 13.44 11.09
CA LEU A 271 -4.09 14.56 11.92
C LEU A 271 -3.12 14.88 13.08
N SER A 272 -2.02 14.17 13.25
CA SER A 272 -1.12 14.27 14.42
C SER A 272 -0.25 15.54 14.47
N GLY A 273 -0.53 16.56 13.69
CA GLY A 273 0.18 17.85 13.68
C GLY A 273 1.16 17.97 12.52
N GLU A 274 2.43 18.33 12.78
CA GLU A 274 3.44 18.48 11.72
C GLU A 274 3.87 17.11 11.21
N LEU A 275 3.54 16.82 9.95
CA LEU A 275 3.81 15.53 9.32
C LEU A 275 4.17 15.71 7.84
N LEU A 276 5.27 15.11 7.43
CA LEU A 276 5.57 14.82 6.03
C LEU A 276 5.08 13.40 5.69
N PHE A 277 4.17 13.28 4.74
CA PHE A 277 3.61 12.00 4.34
C PHE A 277 3.86 11.72 2.87
N VAL A 278 4.54 10.64 2.56
CA VAL A 278 5.06 10.34 1.22
C VAL A 278 4.34 9.13 0.63
N PHE A 279 3.76 9.32 -0.54
CA PHE A 279 3.15 8.25 -1.33
C PHE A 279 4.09 7.80 -2.44
N SER A 280 4.23 6.47 -2.60
CA SER A 280 4.93 5.85 -3.72
C SER A 280 4.15 4.63 -4.21
N GLY A 281 3.99 4.53 -5.54
CA GLY A 281 3.31 3.40 -6.17
C GLY A 281 1.81 3.27 -5.89
N TYR A 282 1.17 4.31 -5.36
CA TYR A 282 -0.27 4.34 -5.08
C TYR A 282 -1.01 5.20 -6.10
N SER A 283 -1.99 4.61 -6.79
CA SER A 283 -2.68 5.21 -7.94
C SER A 283 -3.86 6.12 -7.58
N PHE A 284 -4.18 6.31 -6.31
CA PHE A 284 -5.39 7.03 -5.85
C PHE A 284 -6.70 6.49 -6.46
N SER A 285 -6.78 5.18 -6.66
CA SER A 285 -7.99 4.51 -7.17
C SER A 285 -8.97 4.11 -6.06
N ASP A 286 -8.53 3.96 -4.82
CA ASP A 286 -9.38 3.62 -3.67
C ASP A 286 -10.05 4.87 -3.09
N GLN A 287 -11.36 4.99 -3.30
CA GLN A 287 -12.13 6.15 -2.88
C GLN A 287 -12.13 6.33 -1.36
N HIS A 288 -12.18 5.24 -0.57
CA HIS A 288 -12.25 5.34 0.89
C HIS A 288 -10.95 5.89 1.49
N ILE A 289 -9.81 5.42 0.97
CA ILE A 289 -8.50 5.94 1.36
C ILE A 289 -8.37 7.40 0.93
N ASN A 290 -8.77 7.73 -0.29
CA ASN A 290 -8.71 9.09 -0.82
C ASN A 290 -9.55 10.07 0.01
N GLU A 291 -10.76 9.68 0.43
CA GLU A 291 -11.62 10.49 1.30
C GLU A 291 -10.94 10.82 2.63
N ILE A 292 -10.27 9.85 3.25
CA ILE A 292 -9.50 10.07 4.48
C ILE A 292 -8.37 11.07 4.22
N ILE A 293 -7.57 10.85 3.18
CA ILE A 293 -6.42 11.71 2.84
C ILE A 293 -6.89 13.15 2.60
N PHE A 294 -7.89 13.34 1.73
CA PHE A 294 -8.37 14.68 1.38
C PHE A 294 -9.06 15.39 2.55
N ASN A 295 -9.77 14.66 3.41
CA ASN A 295 -10.33 15.22 4.63
C ASN A 295 -9.23 15.67 5.60
N CYS A 296 -8.17 14.88 5.77
CA CYS A 296 -7.04 15.23 6.64
C CYS A 296 -6.23 16.42 6.08
N LEU A 297 -6.03 16.52 4.76
CA LEU A 297 -5.39 17.66 4.11
C LEU A 297 -6.13 18.97 4.39
N ARG A 298 -7.48 18.94 4.44
CA ARG A 298 -8.29 20.11 4.78
C ARG A 298 -8.24 20.48 6.26
N GLN A 299 -8.12 19.50 7.14
CA GLN A 299 -8.18 19.71 8.59
C GLN A 299 -6.81 20.01 9.20
N ASN A 300 -5.73 19.48 8.64
CA ASN A 300 -4.39 19.64 9.17
C ASN A 300 -3.49 20.47 8.23
N ASN A 301 -3.39 21.75 8.49
CA ASN A 301 -2.56 22.68 7.71
C ASN A 301 -1.05 22.47 7.88
N ARG A 302 -0.62 21.61 8.84
CA ARG A 302 0.78 21.23 9.04
C ARG A 302 1.12 19.87 8.45
N LEU A 303 0.16 19.24 7.79
CA LEU A 303 0.38 18.04 6.97
C LEU A 303 0.90 18.47 5.61
N THR A 304 2.03 17.94 5.19
CA THR A 304 2.54 18.03 3.81
C THR A 304 2.50 16.64 3.19
N VAL A 305 1.80 16.51 2.08
CA VAL A 305 1.70 15.26 1.33
C VAL A 305 2.50 15.38 0.04
N LEU A 306 3.36 14.40 -0.20
CA LEU A 306 4.13 14.26 -1.43
C LEU A 306 3.74 12.97 -2.13
N VAL A 307 3.41 13.05 -3.41
CA VAL A 307 3.00 11.91 -4.23
C VAL A 307 3.97 11.76 -5.39
N PHE A 308 4.54 10.58 -5.54
CA PHE A 308 5.42 10.25 -6.66
C PHE A 308 4.73 9.28 -7.60
N PHE A 309 4.40 9.75 -8.81
CA PHE A 309 3.77 8.95 -9.84
C PHE A 309 4.76 8.51 -10.93
N PHE A 310 4.56 7.30 -11.40
CA PHE A 310 5.32 6.75 -12.52
C PHE A 310 4.83 7.24 -13.89
N LEU A 311 3.56 7.67 -13.99
CA LEU A 311 2.92 8.12 -15.22
C LEU A 311 2.31 9.52 -15.07
N ASP A 312 2.46 10.37 -16.09
CA ASP A 312 1.84 11.70 -16.12
C ASP A 312 0.30 11.65 -16.19
N SER A 313 -0.28 10.59 -16.72
CA SER A 313 -1.74 10.39 -16.72
C SER A 313 -2.34 10.32 -15.33
N GLU A 314 -1.58 9.82 -14.35
CA GLU A 314 -1.99 9.78 -12.94
C GLU A 314 -1.97 11.19 -12.32
N VAL A 315 -0.97 12.01 -12.68
CA VAL A 315 -0.88 13.43 -12.27
C VAL A 315 -2.11 14.19 -12.75
N GLU A 316 -2.46 14.05 -14.04
CA GLU A 316 -3.61 14.72 -14.64
C GLU A 316 -4.95 14.25 -14.03
N SER A 317 -5.07 12.96 -13.76
CA SER A 317 -6.25 12.39 -13.11
C SER A 317 -6.43 12.96 -11.70
N LEU A 318 -5.35 13.00 -10.92
CA LEU A 318 -5.39 13.50 -9.54
C LEU A 318 -5.65 15.01 -9.50
N TYR A 319 -5.12 15.80 -10.45
CA TYR A 319 -5.32 17.26 -10.52
C TYR A 319 -6.79 17.66 -10.54
N LYS A 320 -7.63 16.89 -11.23
CA LYS A 320 -9.09 17.16 -11.30
C LYS A 320 -9.77 17.18 -9.93
N GLN A 321 -9.18 16.51 -8.94
CA GLN A 321 -9.71 16.36 -7.59
C GLN A 321 -8.97 17.24 -6.56
N THR A 322 -7.77 17.73 -6.88
CA THR A 322 -6.82 18.23 -5.88
C THR A 322 -6.32 19.65 -6.09
N SER A 323 -6.80 20.38 -7.09
CA SER A 323 -6.36 21.76 -7.40
C SER A 323 -6.55 22.77 -6.25
N SER A 324 -7.33 22.44 -5.22
CA SER A 324 -7.56 23.28 -4.05
C SER A 324 -6.63 23.00 -2.86
N TYR A 325 -5.76 21.96 -2.94
CA TYR A 325 -4.91 21.57 -1.81
C TYR A 325 -3.49 22.12 -1.98
N MET A 326 -3.15 23.17 -1.20
CA MET A 326 -1.83 23.79 -1.22
C MET A 326 -0.74 22.96 -0.53
N ASN A 327 -1.14 22.02 0.31
CA ASN A 327 -0.25 21.14 1.07
C ASN A 327 -0.12 19.73 0.46
N LEU A 328 -0.53 19.57 -0.81
CA LEU A 328 -0.35 18.38 -1.63
C LEU A 328 0.52 18.71 -2.83
N ASN A 329 1.69 18.12 -2.91
CA ASN A 329 2.58 18.21 -4.06
C ASN A 329 2.69 16.85 -4.76
N VAL A 330 2.54 16.85 -6.09
CA VAL A 330 2.53 15.65 -6.92
C VAL A 330 3.61 15.76 -7.98
N PHE A 331 4.40 14.71 -8.11
CA PHE A 331 5.56 14.64 -8.98
C PHE A 331 5.38 13.50 -9.98
N GLY A 332 5.26 13.83 -11.27
CA GLY A 332 5.27 12.88 -12.37
C GLY A 332 6.52 13.02 -13.23
N PRO A 333 6.67 12.21 -14.30
CA PRO A 333 7.85 12.23 -15.17
C PRO A 333 8.08 13.58 -15.84
N THR A 334 7.06 14.19 -16.43
CA THR A 334 7.17 15.49 -17.14
C THR A 334 6.29 16.57 -16.53
N LYS A 335 5.32 16.22 -15.68
CA LYS A 335 4.32 17.12 -15.07
C LYS A 335 4.35 17.05 -13.55
N ALA A 336 3.93 18.14 -12.93
CA ALA A 336 3.78 18.21 -11.48
C ALA A 336 2.57 19.06 -11.07
N ILE A 337 2.09 18.82 -9.86
CA ILE A 337 1.15 19.72 -9.17
C ILE A 337 1.89 20.26 -7.96
N ILE A 338 2.16 21.56 -7.96
CA ILE A 338 2.84 22.23 -6.86
C ILE A 338 1.96 23.36 -6.37
N ASN A 339 1.66 23.35 -5.07
CA ASN A 339 0.77 24.35 -4.46
C ASN A 339 -0.56 24.50 -5.22
N GLY A 340 -1.18 23.39 -5.61
CA GLY A 340 -2.44 23.35 -6.34
C GLY A 340 -2.37 23.71 -7.83
N ASN A 341 -1.19 24.01 -8.37
CA ASN A 341 -1.01 24.39 -9.78
C ASN A 341 -0.37 23.26 -10.59
N LEU A 342 -1.01 22.88 -11.69
CA LEU A 342 -0.46 21.93 -12.65
C LEU A 342 0.51 22.63 -13.60
N GLY A 343 1.72 22.10 -13.72
CA GLY A 343 2.74 22.61 -14.62
C GLY A 343 3.63 21.52 -15.19
N GLU A 344 4.51 21.92 -16.10
CA GLU A 344 5.55 21.05 -16.68
C GLU A 344 6.90 21.33 -16.04
N TRP A 345 7.72 20.29 -15.92
CA TRP A 345 9.06 20.46 -15.40
C TRP A 345 9.94 21.34 -16.29
N GLU A 346 10.72 22.19 -15.67
CA GLU A 346 11.77 22.97 -16.27
C GLU A 346 13.09 22.70 -15.55
N PHE A 347 14.07 22.14 -16.28
CA PHE A 347 15.37 21.83 -15.72
C PHE A 347 16.38 22.93 -16.06
N LYS A 348 16.84 23.67 -15.04
CA LYS A 348 17.77 24.80 -15.16
C LYS A 348 19.02 24.61 -14.28
N PRO A 349 19.93 23.69 -14.60
CA PRO A 349 21.10 23.39 -13.78
C PRO A 349 22.07 24.56 -13.63
N HIS A 350 22.11 25.47 -14.59
CA HIS A 350 22.97 26.66 -14.53
C HIS A 350 22.64 27.60 -13.36
N LEU A 351 21.40 27.58 -12.85
CA LEU A 351 21.00 28.33 -11.65
C LEU A 351 21.46 27.70 -10.35
N TYR A 352 21.85 26.42 -10.39
CA TYR A 352 22.22 25.63 -9.22
C TYR A 352 23.46 24.77 -9.50
N PRO A 353 24.65 25.38 -9.72
CA PRO A 353 25.82 24.69 -10.26
C PRO A 353 26.40 23.60 -9.33
N ASN A 354 26.03 23.62 -8.04
CA ASN A 354 26.49 22.63 -7.05
C ASN A 354 25.46 21.51 -6.80
N GLU A 355 24.30 21.52 -7.47
CA GLU A 355 23.27 20.50 -7.30
C GLU A 355 23.53 19.31 -8.21
N LYS A 356 23.64 18.11 -7.63
CA LYS A 356 23.77 16.86 -8.38
C LYS A 356 22.38 16.35 -8.73
N SER A 357 22.09 16.22 -10.00
CA SER A 357 20.76 15.85 -10.52
C SER A 357 20.63 14.37 -10.93
N ASP A 358 21.72 13.65 -11.03
CA ASP A 358 21.80 12.27 -11.49
C ASP A 358 20.93 11.26 -10.73
N THR A 359 20.50 11.60 -9.50
CA THR A 359 19.64 10.75 -8.68
C THR A 359 18.14 10.98 -8.88
N TYR A 360 17.73 12.08 -9.52
CA TYR A 360 16.31 12.43 -9.68
C TYR A 360 15.92 12.92 -11.08
N TRP A 361 16.88 13.21 -11.94
CA TRP A 361 16.65 13.72 -13.29
C TRP A 361 17.38 12.89 -14.33
N ASN A 362 16.68 12.53 -15.41
CA ASN A 362 17.24 11.86 -16.57
C ASN A 362 17.41 12.87 -17.71
N ASP A 363 18.66 13.29 -17.96
CA ASP A 363 18.98 14.25 -19.02
C ASP A 363 18.68 13.72 -20.43
N ALA A 364 18.78 12.40 -20.66
CA ALA A 364 18.53 11.82 -21.97
C ALA A 364 17.05 11.89 -22.39
N ASN A 365 16.16 11.68 -21.44
CA ASN A 365 14.71 11.70 -21.67
C ASN A 365 14.07 13.03 -21.26
N ASN A 366 14.81 13.88 -20.54
CA ASN A 366 14.32 15.11 -19.92
C ASN A 366 13.14 14.83 -18.97
N GLU A 367 13.33 13.87 -18.05
CA GLU A 367 12.28 13.34 -17.16
C GLU A 367 12.73 13.28 -15.70
N PHE A 368 11.77 13.48 -14.82
CA PHE A 368 11.91 13.25 -13.40
C PHE A 368 11.73 11.77 -13.04
N MET A 369 12.66 11.21 -12.26
CA MET A 369 12.75 9.76 -12.08
C MET A 369 12.15 9.21 -10.80
N LEU A 370 11.81 10.04 -9.79
CA LEU A 370 11.45 9.54 -8.46
C LEU A 370 10.05 8.89 -8.40
N GLY A 371 9.31 8.84 -9.50
CA GLY A 371 8.12 7.99 -9.64
C GLY A 371 8.43 6.50 -9.61
N ASP A 372 9.66 6.10 -10.01
CA ASP A 372 10.17 4.75 -9.84
C ASP A 372 10.66 4.53 -8.40
N PHE A 373 10.18 3.48 -7.73
CA PHE A 373 10.52 3.20 -6.33
C PHE A 373 12.01 2.96 -6.12
N ASN A 374 12.69 2.29 -7.07
CA ASN A 374 14.12 2.05 -6.96
C ASN A 374 14.92 3.36 -7.03
N GLN A 375 14.50 4.30 -7.89
CA GLN A 375 15.15 5.60 -7.99
C GLN A 375 14.86 6.47 -6.75
N LEU A 376 13.64 6.42 -6.23
CA LEU A 376 13.26 7.12 -5.00
C LEU A 376 14.13 6.66 -3.82
N VAL A 377 14.34 5.36 -3.66
CA VAL A 377 15.19 4.81 -2.59
C VAL A 377 16.66 5.22 -2.78
N LYS A 378 17.18 5.15 -4.01
CA LYS A 378 18.53 5.64 -4.33
C LYS A 378 18.70 7.12 -3.95
N PHE A 379 17.69 7.94 -4.25
CA PHE A 379 17.68 9.35 -3.90
C PHE A 379 17.73 9.57 -2.38
N PHE A 380 16.92 8.84 -1.59
CA PHE A 380 16.94 8.93 -0.14
C PHE A 380 18.32 8.56 0.45
N ILE A 381 18.93 7.49 -0.04
CA ILE A 381 20.24 7.03 0.41
C ILE A 381 21.34 8.04 0.05
N ALA A 382 21.36 8.54 -1.17
CA ALA A 382 22.35 9.50 -1.63
C ALA A 382 22.33 10.81 -0.82
N ASN A 383 21.15 11.21 -0.33
CA ASN A 383 20.95 12.43 0.45
C ASN A 383 20.98 12.21 1.98
N SER A 384 21.20 10.99 2.46
CA SER A 384 21.20 10.67 3.89
C SER A 384 22.52 10.93 4.62
N GLY A 385 23.63 10.95 3.89
CA GLY A 385 24.98 10.93 4.48
C GLY A 385 25.33 9.62 5.20
N LYS A 386 24.49 8.57 5.11
CA LYS A 386 24.61 7.30 5.87
C LYS A 386 24.74 6.07 4.96
N LYS A 387 25.22 6.24 3.74
CA LYS A 387 25.26 5.16 2.72
C LYS A 387 25.97 3.91 3.24
N GLU A 388 27.15 4.04 3.83
CA GLU A 388 27.95 2.91 4.33
C GLU A 388 27.24 2.16 5.46
N THR A 389 26.56 2.88 6.37
CA THR A 389 25.78 2.28 7.45
C THR A 389 24.58 1.51 6.90
N ILE A 390 23.87 2.07 5.89
CA ILE A 390 22.75 1.41 5.23
C ILE A 390 23.22 0.11 4.56
N GLU A 391 24.32 0.15 3.81
CA GLU A 391 24.90 -1.03 3.17
C GLU A 391 25.34 -2.10 4.20
N SER A 392 25.78 -1.69 5.38
CA SER A 392 26.14 -2.62 6.47
C SER A 392 24.93 -3.32 7.07
N ILE A 393 23.80 -2.62 7.23
CA ILE A 393 22.54 -3.19 7.76
C ILE A 393 21.90 -4.16 6.76
N THR A 394 22.09 -3.93 5.47
CA THR A 394 21.39 -4.70 4.41
C THR A 394 22.19 -5.90 3.90
N LYS A 395 23.41 -6.09 4.34
CA LYS A 395 24.22 -7.29 4.07
C LYS A 395 23.69 -8.50 4.83
#